data_9f40546f1a8376a6a285d962e3d8741b
#
_entry.id   9f40546f1a8376a6a285d962e3d8741b
#
_cell.length_a   1.000
_cell.length_b   1.000
_cell.length_c   1.000
_cell.angle_alpha   90.00
_cell.angle_beta   90.00
_cell.angle_gamma   90.00
#
_symmetry.space_group_name_H-M   'P 1'
#
loop_
_entity.id
_entity.type
_entity.pdbx_description
1 polymer ?
#
loop_
_entity_poly.entity_id
_entity_poly.type
_entity_poly.pdbx_seq_one_letter_code
_entity_poly.pdbx_strand_id
1 'polypeptide(L)'
;MMKYNNEITEDTTGVICGRNPVIEALKSGVPQLDSIYINGSGGSLNLIRSLAKEKNVVVKDAQDQKLNQLSGGASHQGVVAFGACGEYVSVEDILEVSRKKGTKPFIIICDEIEDPHNLGAIIRTAETSGADGIIIPKRRSASLNATVFKTSAGAASYVPVARVSNLASCIDMLKENGVWIYGTDASGSDYDKTDFTGSCALVIGSEGFGISRLIQKKCDFMIKLPMLGKINSLNASVAAGIFMYEVLRQRRSL
;
A
#
# COMPACT_ATOMS: atom_id res chain seq x y z
N MET A 1 -28.69 -32.49 15.97
CA MET A 1 -28.90 -31.10 16.32
C MET A 1 -27.52 -30.42 16.31
N MET A 2 -27.02 -30.08 15.12
CA MET A 2 -25.71 -29.45 14.94
C MET A 2 -25.88 -27.94 15.06
N LYS A 3 -25.25 -27.33 16.07
CA LYS A 3 -25.15 -25.88 16.22
C LYS A 3 -24.09 -25.39 15.20
N TYR A 4 -24.53 -24.70 14.17
CA TYR A 4 -23.63 -23.86 13.37
C TYR A 4 -23.26 -22.64 14.22
N ASN A 5 -22.03 -22.60 14.70
CA ASN A 5 -21.42 -21.38 15.21
C ASN A 5 -21.20 -20.45 14.01
N ASN A 6 -22.01 -19.40 13.93
CA ASN A 6 -21.72 -18.22 13.12
C ASN A 6 -20.55 -17.48 13.79
N GLU A 7 -19.33 -17.84 13.47
CA GLU A 7 -18.21 -16.92 13.59
C GLU A 7 -18.41 -15.87 12.49
N ILE A 8 -19.00 -14.75 12.89
CA ILE A 8 -18.97 -13.52 12.11
C ILE A 8 -17.48 -13.12 12.09
N THR A 9 -16.82 -13.38 10.98
CA THR A 9 -15.46 -12.92 10.76
C THR A 9 -15.47 -11.40 10.82
N GLU A 10 -14.68 -10.82 11.72
CA GLU A 10 -14.50 -9.37 11.97
C GLU A 10 -13.99 -8.55 10.77
N ASP A 11 -14.00 -9.11 9.57
CA ASP A 11 -13.44 -8.52 8.34
C ASP A 11 -14.44 -7.65 7.54
N THR A 12 -15.64 -7.37 8.05
CA THR A 12 -16.68 -6.58 7.34
C THR A 12 -16.67 -5.09 7.67
N THR A 13 -15.79 -4.60 8.50
CA THR A 13 -15.62 -3.16 8.75
C THR A 13 -15.07 -2.48 7.50
N GLY A 14 -15.93 -1.69 6.84
CA GLY A 14 -15.57 -0.94 5.63
C GLY A 14 -16.13 -1.53 4.32
N VAL A 15 -16.88 -2.64 4.35
CA VAL A 15 -17.54 -3.19 3.15
C VAL A 15 -18.92 -2.54 2.99
N ILE A 16 -19.17 -1.98 1.81
CA ILE A 16 -20.44 -1.36 1.43
C ILE A 16 -21.06 -2.16 0.30
N CYS A 17 -22.21 -2.78 0.54
CA CYS A 17 -22.93 -3.59 -0.43
C CYS A 17 -24.19 -2.89 -0.96
N GLY A 18 -24.43 -3.03 -2.27
CA GLY A 18 -25.61 -2.53 -2.94
C GLY A 18 -25.43 -1.19 -3.63
N ARG A 19 -26.28 -0.94 -4.65
CA ARG A 19 -26.12 0.20 -5.56
C ARG A 19 -26.31 1.55 -4.89
N ASN A 20 -27.39 1.71 -4.11
CA ASN A 20 -27.68 2.98 -3.47
C ASN A 20 -26.66 3.37 -2.38
N PRO A 21 -26.25 2.47 -1.46
CA PRO A 21 -25.21 2.79 -0.50
C PRO A 21 -23.88 3.20 -1.15
N VAL A 22 -23.46 2.53 -2.23
CA VAL A 22 -22.24 2.87 -2.96
C VAL A 22 -22.36 4.23 -3.66
N ILE A 23 -23.51 4.55 -4.25
CA ILE A 23 -23.76 5.87 -4.85
C ILE A 23 -23.69 6.98 -3.79
N GLU A 24 -24.30 6.78 -2.64
CA GLU A 24 -24.30 7.76 -1.56
C GLU A 24 -22.90 7.97 -0.98
N ALA A 25 -22.12 6.89 -0.78
CA ALA A 25 -20.73 6.97 -0.37
C ALA A 25 -19.86 7.74 -1.39
N LEU A 26 -20.08 7.52 -2.69
CA LEU A 26 -19.36 8.25 -3.75
C LEU A 26 -19.75 9.74 -3.79
N LYS A 27 -21.02 10.09 -3.55
CA LYS A 27 -21.50 11.48 -3.54
C LYS A 27 -21.04 12.23 -2.30
N SER A 28 -21.20 11.64 -1.12
CA SER A 28 -20.83 12.25 0.16
C SER A 28 -19.33 12.31 0.37
N GLY A 29 -18.58 11.35 -0.21
CA GLY A 29 -17.15 11.16 0.06
C GLY A 29 -16.86 10.54 1.43
N VAL A 30 -17.89 10.12 2.16
CA VAL A 30 -17.77 9.50 3.50
C VAL A 30 -18.57 8.19 3.53
N PRO A 31 -17.91 7.04 3.83
CA PRO A 31 -16.45 6.89 3.95
C PRO A 31 -15.74 7.05 2.60
N GLN A 32 -14.48 7.42 2.63
CA GLN A 32 -13.65 7.43 1.42
C GLN A 32 -13.53 6.01 0.87
N LEU A 33 -13.86 5.81 -0.42
CA LEU A 33 -13.81 4.49 -1.05
C LEU A 33 -12.43 4.22 -1.65
N ASP A 34 -11.89 3.04 -1.39
CA ASP A 34 -10.65 2.54 -1.98
C ASP A 34 -10.87 1.87 -3.33
N SER A 35 -11.85 0.98 -3.37
CA SER A 35 -12.14 0.20 -4.57
C SER A 35 -13.59 -0.24 -4.63
N ILE A 36 -14.08 -0.42 -5.86
CA ILE A 36 -15.43 -0.88 -6.14
C ILE A 36 -15.34 -2.08 -7.07
N TYR A 37 -16.02 -3.16 -6.72
CA TYR A 37 -16.17 -4.36 -7.55
C TYR A 37 -17.57 -4.36 -8.14
N ILE A 38 -17.67 -4.52 -9.47
CA ILE A 38 -18.95 -4.45 -10.20
C ILE A 38 -19.11 -5.65 -11.10
N ASN A 39 -20.33 -6.24 -11.11
CA ASN A 39 -20.76 -7.20 -12.10
C ASN A 39 -21.85 -6.58 -13.00
N GLY A 40 -21.60 -6.63 -14.31
CA GLY A 40 -22.52 -6.13 -15.32
C GLY A 40 -22.44 -4.64 -15.62
N SER A 41 -23.43 -4.16 -16.36
CA SER A 41 -23.50 -2.79 -16.87
C SER A 41 -24.96 -2.29 -16.90
N GLY A 42 -25.15 -0.99 -17.17
CA GLY A 42 -26.45 -0.35 -17.33
C GLY A 42 -26.96 0.36 -16.06
N GLY A 43 -27.90 1.28 -16.23
CA GLY A 43 -28.58 1.99 -15.15
C GLY A 43 -27.63 2.58 -14.08
N SER A 44 -27.92 2.26 -12.82
CA SER A 44 -27.17 2.75 -11.66
C SER A 44 -25.71 2.24 -11.62
N LEU A 45 -25.35 1.13 -12.26
CA LEU A 45 -23.97 0.67 -12.32
C LEU A 45 -23.10 1.58 -13.21
N ASN A 46 -23.67 2.12 -14.30
CA ASN A 46 -22.98 3.11 -15.13
C ASN A 46 -22.80 4.43 -14.38
N LEU A 47 -23.79 4.84 -13.59
CA LEU A 47 -23.67 6.00 -12.70
C LEU A 47 -22.54 5.80 -11.68
N ILE A 48 -22.45 4.62 -11.05
CA ILE A 48 -21.37 4.29 -10.12
C ILE A 48 -20.01 4.38 -10.81
N ARG A 49 -19.86 3.85 -12.02
CA ARG A 49 -18.60 3.94 -12.80
C ARG A 49 -18.24 5.40 -13.09
N SER A 50 -19.22 6.23 -13.46
CA SER A 50 -18.98 7.66 -13.73
C SER A 50 -18.54 8.42 -12.49
N LEU A 51 -19.25 8.26 -11.37
CA LEU A 51 -18.90 8.88 -10.08
C LEU A 51 -17.54 8.39 -9.56
N ALA A 52 -17.26 7.08 -9.68
CA ALA A 52 -15.98 6.52 -9.29
C ALA A 52 -14.83 7.11 -10.10
N LYS A 53 -15.02 7.31 -11.42
CA LYS A 53 -14.03 7.96 -12.28
C LYS A 53 -13.77 9.41 -11.85
N GLU A 54 -14.83 10.18 -11.56
CA GLU A 54 -14.73 11.56 -11.07
C GLU A 54 -13.97 11.65 -9.76
N LYS A 55 -14.26 10.72 -8.83
CA LYS A 55 -13.62 10.65 -7.51
C LYS A 55 -12.28 9.89 -7.49
N ASN A 56 -11.77 9.46 -8.65
CA ASN A 56 -10.55 8.65 -8.75
C ASN A 56 -10.57 7.35 -7.93
N VAL A 57 -11.74 6.74 -7.73
CA VAL A 57 -11.89 5.44 -7.07
C VAL A 57 -11.65 4.32 -8.09
N VAL A 58 -10.91 3.30 -7.69
CA VAL A 58 -10.59 2.16 -8.55
C VAL A 58 -11.83 1.27 -8.72
N VAL A 59 -12.25 1.03 -9.99
CA VAL A 59 -13.32 0.08 -10.32
C VAL A 59 -12.72 -1.18 -10.92
N LYS A 60 -13.14 -2.34 -10.42
CA LYS A 60 -12.74 -3.67 -10.89
C LYS A 60 -13.99 -4.44 -11.33
N ASP A 61 -13.94 -5.04 -12.51
CA ASP A 61 -14.99 -5.97 -12.93
C ASP A 61 -14.82 -7.30 -12.18
N ALA A 62 -15.92 -7.87 -11.71
CA ALA A 62 -15.92 -9.10 -10.95
C ALA A 62 -17.19 -9.93 -11.28
N GLN A 63 -17.08 -11.25 -11.20
CA GLN A 63 -18.21 -12.17 -11.32
C GLN A 63 -19.00 -12.23 -10.01
N ASP A 64 -20.28 -12.63 -10.07
CA ASP A 64 -21.17 -12.74 -8.91
C ASP A 64 -20.58 -13.60 -7.78
N GLN A 65 -19.91 -14.70 -8.13
CA GLN A 65 -19.25 -15.55 -7.12
C GLN A 65 -18.24 -14.76 -6.28
N LYS A 66 -17.46 -13.89 -6.94
CA LYS A 66 -16.50 -13.01 -6.24
C LYS A 66 -17.21 -11.96 -5.39
N LEU A 67 -18.29 -11.35 -5.89
CA LEU A 67 -19.08 -10.38 -5.15
C LEU A 67 -19.74 -11.02 -3.92
N ASN A 68 -20.27 -12.24 -4.03
CA ASN A 68 -20.81 -13.00 -2.89
C ASN A 68 -19.76 -13.25 -1.80
N GLN A 69 -18.52 -13.61 -2.20
CA GLN A 69 -17.41 -13.73 -1.27
C GLN A 69 -17.08 -12.40 -0.57
N LEU A 70 -16.97 -11.32 -1.35
CA LEU A 70 -16.58 -10.01 -0.84
C LEU A 70 -17.65 -9.37 0.05
N SER A 71 -18.93 -9.66 -0.20
CA SER A 71 -20.06 -9.15 0.58
C SER A 71 -20.31 -9.92 1.89
N GLY A 72 -19.61 -11.05 2.11
CA GLY A 72 -19.91 -11.92 3.25
C GLY A 72 -21.33 -12.48 3.25
N GLY A 73 -21.95 -12.62 2.05
CA GLY A 73 -23.34 -13.07 1.90
C GLY A 73 -24.39 -11.96 1.98
N ALA A 74 -23.99 -10.70 2.13
CA ALA A 74 -24.93 -9.57 2.07
C ALA A 74 -25.43 -9.34 0.62
N SER A 75 -26.66 -8.80 0.49
CA SER A 75 -27.23 -8.46 -0.82
C SER A 75 -26.44 -7.34 -1.51
N HIS A 76 -25.66 -7.67 -2.54
CA HIS A 76 -24.76 -6.73 -3.20
C HIS A 76 -25.33 -6.10 -4.47
N GLN A 77 -26.41 -6.61 -5.03
CA GLN A 77 -27.08 -6.06 -6.25
C GLN A 77 -26.09 -5.79 -7.42
N GLY A 78 -25.05 -6.61 -7.56
CA GLY A 78 -24.01 -6.46 -8.57
C GLY A 78 -22.90 -5.44 -8.24
N VAL A 79 -22.80 -4.95 -7.00
CA VAL A 79 -21.74 -4.02 -6.58
C VAL A 79 -21.38 -4.20 -5.12
N VAL A 80 -20.06 -4.22 -4.85
CA VAL A 80 -19.46 -4.20 -3.52
C VAL A 80 -18.34 -3.16 -3.54
N ALA A 81 -18.36 -2.24 -2.57
CA ALA A 81 -17.31 -1.25 -2.39
C ALA A 81 -16.59 -1.45 -1.05
N PHE A 82 -15.34 -1.08 -1.03
CA PHE A 82 -14.50 -1.08 0.17
C PHE A 82 -14.17 0.34 0.54
N GLY A 83 -14.51 0.73 1.78
CA GLY A 83 -14.07 1.97 2.39
C GLY A 83 -12.64 1.86 2.90
N ALA A 84 -11.90 2.97 2.88
CA ALA A 84 -10.63 3.07 3.56
C ALA A 84 -10.85 3.02 5.07
N CYS A 85 -10.10 2.17 5.77
CA CYS A 85 -10.09 2.16 7.24
C CYS A 85 -9.19 3.26 7.81
N GLY A 86 -8.38 3.94 6.96
CA GLY A 86 -7.48 5.03 7.32
C GLY A 86 -7.49 6.14 6.28
N GLU A 87 -7.02 7.31 6.67
CA GLU A 87 -6.85 8.45 5.78
C GLU A 87 -5.52 8.36 5.04
N TYR A 88 -5.55 8.69 3.75
CA TYR A 88 -4.34 8.87 2.97
C TYR A 88 -3.90 10.34 3.03
N VAL A 89 -2.58 10.54 3.11
CA VAL A 89 -1.98 11.86 3.08
C VAL A 89 -1.36 12.15 1.69
N SER A 90 -0.92 13.38 1.46
CA SER A 90 -0.09 13.73 0.31
C SER A 90 1.36 13.29 0.51
N VAL A 91 2.14 13.24 -0.56
CA VAL A 91 3.58 12.93 -0.46
C VAL A 91 4.33 14.10 0.19
N GLU A 92 3.85 15.31 -0.02
CA GLU A 92 4.32 16.53 0.61
C GLU A 92 4.15 16.48 2.13
N ASP A 93 3.03 15.93 2.63
CA ASP A 93 2.81 15.74 4.07
C ASP A 93 3.84 14.76 4.67
N ILE A 94 4.22 13.70 3.95
CA ILE A 94 5.29 12.77 4.38
C ILE A 94 6.63 13.50 4.47
N LEU A 95 6.99 14.31 3.47
CA LEU A 95 8.21 15.11 3.50
C LEU A 95 8.21 16.14 4.64
N GLU A 96 7.05 16.68 4.99
CA GLU A 96 6.91 17.61 6.10
C GLU A 96 7.15 16.95 7.47
N VAL A 97 6.90 15.63 7.61
CA VAL A 97 7.22 14.90 8.84
C VAL A 97 8.70 15.00 9.19
N SER A 98 9.58 14.71 8.23
CA SER A 98 11.04 14.80 8.44
C SER A 98 11.51 16.24 8.68
N ARG A 99 10.93 17.22 7.98
CA ARG A 99 11.22 18.65 8.19
C ARG A 99 10.88 19.09 9.61
N LYS A 100 9.70 18.71 10.13
CA LYS A 100 9.27 19.00 11.51
C LYS A 100 10.15 18.32 12.56
N LYS A 101 10.63 17.10 12.27
CA LYS A 101 11.58 16.40 13.14
C LYS A 101 13.00 16.95 13.06
N GLY A 102 13.34 17.75 12.04
CA GLY A 102 14.71 18.20 11.78
C GLY A 102 15.64 17.06 11.34
N THR A 103 15.07 16.00 10.75
CA THR A 103 15.81 14.78 10.33
C THR A 103 15.88 14.67 8.79
N LYS A 104 16.76 13.81 8.31
CA LYS A 104 16.80 13.45 6.89
C LYS A 104 15.61 12.53 6.55
N PRO A 105 14.86 12.78 5.45
CA PRO A 105 13.76 11.93 5.02
C PRO A 105 14.13 10.45 4.98
N PHE A 106 13.22 9.60 5.48
CA PHE A 106 13.27 8.16 5.37
C PHE A 106 11.89 7.64 4.94
N ILE A 107 11.76 7.25 3.68
CA ILE A 107 10.48 6.93 3.06
C ILE A 107 10.51 5.49 2.52
N ILE A 108 9.38 4.78 2.61
CA ILE A 108 9.22 3.47 2.01
C ILE A 108 8.27 3.59 0.81
N ILE A 109 8.66 3.06 -0.32
CA ILE A 109 7.85 3.01 -1.55
C ILE A 109 7.53 1.54 -1.82
N CYS A 110 6.25 1.19 -1.87
CA CYS A 110 5.81 -0.17 -2.20
C CYS A 110 5.39 -0.22 -3.67
N ASP A 111 6.09 -0.99 -4.49
CA ASP A 111 5.75 -1.21 -5.90
C ASP A 111 5.08 -2.57 -6.08
N GLU A 112 3.79 -2.56 -6.39
CA GLU A 112 2.95 -3.77 -6.62
C GLU A 112 2.87 -4.73 -5.40
N ILE A 113 2.87 -4.22 -4.18
CA ILE A 113 2.57 -5.01 -2.98
C ILE A 113 1.05 -5.19 -2.85
N GLU A 114 0.53 -6.30 -3.36
CA GLU A 114 -0.91 -6.57 -3.44
C GLU A 114 -1.46 -7.32 -2.22
N ASP A 115 -0.61 -8.04 -1.49
CA ASP A 115 -1.01 -8.75 -0.27
C ASP A 115 -1.13 -7.78 0.92
N PRO A 116 -2.33 -7.66 1.55
CA PRO A 116 -2.52 -6.80 2.72
C PRO A 116 -1.70 -7.26 3.93
N HIS A 117 -1.36 -8.53 4.05
CA HIS A 117 -0.49 -9.02 5.13
C HIS A 117 0.93 -8.46 4.98
N ASN A 118 1.48 -8.46 3.76
CA ASN A 118 2.78 -7.88 3.50
C ASN A 118 2.77 -6.36 3.72
N LEU A 119 1.76 -5.64 3.20
CA LEU A 119 1.66 -4.20 3.42
C LEU A 119 1.57 -3.87 4.90
N GLY A 120 0.73 -4.59 5.67
CA GLY A 120 0.61 -4.38 7.11
C GLY A 120 1.92 -4.64 7.86
N ALA A 121 2.66 -5.70 7.52
CA ALA A 121 3.96 -5.99 8.10
C ALA A 121 5.01 -4.92 7.76
N ILE A 122 5.01 -4.42 6.51
CA ILE A 122 5.87 -3.30 6.08
C ILE A 122 5.55 -2.03 6.88
N ILE A 123 4.26 -1.67 7.03
CA ILE A 123 3.83 -0.50 7.81
C ILE A 123 4.29 -0.62 9.27
N ARG A 124 4.12 -1.79 9.88
CA ARG A 124 4.57 -2.05 11.25
C ARG A 124 6.07 -1.85 11.40
N THR A 125 6.85 -2.36 10.46
CA THR A 125 8.30 -2.24 10.50
C THR A 125 8.75 -0.80 10.20
N ALA A 126 8.06 -0.09 9.31
CA ALA A 126 8.31 1.31 9.01
C ALA A 126 8.12 2.20 10.26
N GLU A 127 7.05 1.96 11.02
CA GLU A 127 6.83 2.64 12.30
C GLU A 127 8.00 2.40 13.27
N THR A 128 8.32 1.13 13.52
CA THR A 128 9.36 0.77 14.50
C THR A 128 10.78 1.15 14.09
N SER A 129 11.05 1.29 12.79
CA SER A 129 12.34 1.74 12.25
C SER A 129 12.45 3.27 12.11
N GLY A 130 11.35 4.00 12.36
CA GLY A 130 11.31 5.46 12.32
C GLY A 130 11.19 6.04 10.91
N ALA A 131 10.64 5.31 9.94
CA ALA A 131 10.31 5.86 8.64
C ALA A 131 9.27 6.97 8.75
N ASP A 132 9.40 8.00 7.91
CA ASP A 132 8.52 9.17 7.94
C ASP A 132 7.20 8.95 7.24
N GLY A 133 7.10 7.94 6.37
CA GLY A 133 5.88 7.54 5.71
C GLY A 133 6.07 6.48 4.65
N ILE A 134 4.94 6.03 4.10
CA ILE A 134 4.88 4.99 3.07
C ILE A 134 4.14 5.53 1.85
N ILE A 135 4.61 5.17 0.66
CA ILE A 135 3.98 5.53 -0.61
C ILE A 135 3.55 4.24 -1.31
N ILE A 136 2.28 4.18 -1.68
CA ILE A 136 1.70 3.05 -2.43
C ILE A 136 1.04 3.54 -3.73
N PRO A 137 1.02 2.75 -4.81
CA PRO A 137 0.27 3.09 -6.00
C PRO A 137 -1.24 2.84 -5.80
N LYS A 138 -2.09 3.55 -6.56
CA LYS A 138 -3.55 3.33 -6.55
C LYS A 138 -3.98 1.99 -7.14
N ARG A 139 -3.16 1.42 -8.01
CA ARG A 139 -3.44 0.15 -8.70
C ARG A 139 -2.34 -0.86 -8.39
N ARG A 140 -2.69 -2.15 -8.40
CA ARG A 140 -1.76 -3.24 -8.10
C ARG A 140 -1.10 -3.08 -6.73
N SER A 141 -1.89 -2.70 -5.74
CA SER A 141 -1.43 -2.53 -4.37
C SER A 141 -2.57 -2.84 -3.42
N ALA A 142 -2.24 -3.38 -2.26
CA ALA A 142 -3.16 -3.40 -1.14
C ALA A 142 -3.48 -1.97 -0.71
N SER A 143 -4.66 -1.77 -0.13
CA SER A 143 -5.12 -0.51 0.42
C SER A 143 -5.15 -0.57 1.95
N LEU A 144 -5.33 0.58 2.62
CA LEU A 144 -5.51 0.66 4.08
C LEU A 144 -6.87 0.08 4.49
N ASN A 145 -7.01 -1.24 4.43
CA ASN A 145 -8.20 -1.99 4.83
C ASN A 145 -8.03 -2.59 6.24
N ALA A 146 -9.10 -3.21 6.75
CA ALA A 146 -9.11 -3.84 8.09
C ALA A 146 -7.98 -4.86 8.29
N THR A 147 -7.65 -5.66 7.27
CA THR A 147 -6.55 -6.63 7.32
C THR A 147 -5.21 -5.92 7.51
N VAL A 148 -4.94 -4.82 6.80
CA VAL A 148 -3.72 -4.03 6.96
C VAL A 148 -3.62 -3.43 8.36
N PHE A 149 -4.72 -2.89 8.90
CA PHE A 149 -4.75 -2.38 10.28
C PHE A 149 -4.46 -3.47 11.32
N LYS A 150 -5.05 -4.66 11.16
CA LYS A 150 -4.82 -5.82 12.02
C LYS A 150 -3.37 -6.32 11.93
N THR A 151 -2.85 -6.53 10.72
CA THR A 151 -1.51 -7.08 10.51
C THR A 151 -0.40 -6.09 10.86
N SER A 152 -0.66 -4.79 10.73
CA SER A 152 0.24 -3.73 11.21
C SER A 152 0.23 -3.56 12.73
N ALA A 153 -0.61 -4.31 13.48
CA ALA A 153 -0.80 -4.14 14.92
C ALA A 153 -1.13 -2.68 15.32
N GLY A 154 -1.89 -1.99 14.46
CA GLY A 154 -2.29 -0.59 14.68
C GLY A 154 -1.27 0.45 14.20
N ALA A 155 -0.08 0.08 13.73
CA ALA A 155 0.93 1.02 13.23
C ALA A 155 0.42 1.88 12.06
N ALA A 156 -0.55 1.39 11.29
CA ALA A 156 -1.20 2.15 10.21
C ALA A 156 -1.94 3.43 10.69
N SER A 157 -2.16 3.59 11.99
CA SER A 157 -2.72 4.82 12.58
C SER A 157 -1.65 5.88 12.87
N TYR A 158 -0.38 5.51 12.83
CA TYR A 158 0.75 6.39 13.21
C TYR A 158 1.63 6.75 12.01
N VAL A 159 1.81 5.83 11.07
CA VAL A 159 2.63 6.04 9.88
C VAL A 159 1.80 6.69 8.78
N PRO A 160 2.14 7.88 8.30
CA PRO A 160 1.48 8.49 7.14
C PRO A 160 1.60 7.62 5.89
N VAL A 161 0.50 7.36 5.20
CA VAL A 161 0.48 6.60 3.96
C VAL A 161 -0.04 7.48 2.83
N ALA A 162 0.77 7.70 1.80
CA ALA A 162 0.34 8.39 0.59
C ALA A 162 -0.04 7.38 -0.50
N ARG A 163 -1.11 7.68 -1.23
CA ARG A 163 -1.60 6.82 -2.33
C ARG A 163 -1.57 7.58 -3.64
N VAL A 164 -0.65 7.20 -4.54
CA VAL A 164 -0.36 7.95 -5.75
C VAL A 164 -0.89 7.28 -7.02
N SER A 165 -1.29 8.08 -8.01
CA SER A 165 -1.78 7.57 -9.30
C SER A 165 -0.63 7.15 -10.21
N ASN A 166 0.55 7.77 -10.07
CA ASN A 166 1.74 7.53 -10.87
C ASN A 166 2.97 7.49 -9.96
N LEU A 167 3.50 6.30 -9.71
CA LEU A 167 4.65 6.09 -8.84
C LEU A 167 5.95 6.66 -9.46
N ALA A 168 6.10 6.60 -10.79
CA ALA A 168 7.26 7.14 -11.47
C ALA A 168 7.36 8.66 -11.33
N SER A 169 6.25 9.38 -11.53
CA SER A 169 6.21 10.84 -11.32
C SER A 169 6.43 11.22 -9.85
N CYS A 170 5.94 10.40 -8.92
CA CYS A 170 6.17 10.58 -7.50
C CYS A 170 7.67 10.45 -7.15
N ILE A 171 8.35 9.48 -7.73
CA ILE A 171 9.80 9.31 -7.57
C ILE A 171 10.56 10.53 -8.11
N ASP A 172 10.17 11.06 -9.29
CA ASP A 172 10.80 12.27 -9.83
C ASP A 172 10.67 13.44 -8.86
N MET A 173 9.49 13.64 -8.29
CA MET A 173 9.25 14.71 -7.30
C MET A 173 10.07 14.49 -6.00
N LEU A 174 10.23 13.26 -5.52
CA LEU A 174 11.09 12.97 -4.39
C LEU A 174 12.56 13.31 -4.67
N LYS A 175 13.05 13.00 -5.87
CA LYS A 175 14.42 13.34 -6.32
C LYS A 175 14.63 14.86 -6.40
N GLU A 176 13.66 15.61 -6.91
CA GLU A 176 13.67 17.08 -6.91
C GLU A 176 13.73 17.68 -5.48
N ASN A 177 13.21 16.93 -4.49
CA ASN A 177 13.32 17.27 -3.07
C ASN A 177 14.59 16.72 -2.38
N GLY A 178 15.57 16.22 -3.15
CA GLY A 178 16.86 15.77 -2.64
C GLY A 178 16.82 14.40 -1.94
N VAL A 179 15.83 13.55 -2.26
CA VAL A 179 15.72 12.19 -1.74
C VAL A 179 16.34 11.20 -2.73
N TRP A 180 17.33 10.43 -2.30
CA TRP A 180 17.93 9.35 -3.05
C TRP A 180 17.04 8.11 -3.06
N ILE A 181 16.90 7.47 -4.21
CA ILE A 181 15.99 6.34 -4.42
C ILE A 181 16.78 5.04 -4.54
N TYR A 182 16.56 4.14 -3.60
CA TYR A 182 17.22 2.83 -3.52
C TYR A 182 16.20 1.73 -3.87
N GLY A 183 16.40 1.09 -5.01
CA GLY A 183 15.58 -0.06 -5.42
C GLY A 183 16.15 -1.37 -4.92
N THR A 184 15.30 -2.30 -4.49
CA THR A 184 15.72 -3.61 -3.99
C THR A 184 15.65 -4.65 -5.12
N ASP A 185 16.80 -5.20 -5.54
CA ASP A 185 16.89 -6.20 -6.59
C ASP A 185 18.12 -7.08 -6.41
N ALA A 186 18.02 -8.36 -6.77
CA ALA A 186 19.11 -9.33 -6.64
C ALA A 186 20.38 -8.97 -7.42
N SER A 187 20.29 -8.13 -8.44
CA SER A 187 21.43 -7.66 -9.26
C SER A 187 22.15 -6.45 -8.67
N GLY A 188 21.62 -5.87 -7.57
CA GLY A 188 22.15 -4.67 -6.94
C GLY A 188 23.49 -4.86 -6.21
N SER A 189 24.00 -3.77 -5.65
CA SER A 189 25.15 -3.78 -4.73
C SER A 189 24.75 -4.29 -3.35
N ASP A 190 25.70 -4.82 -2.59
CA ASP A 190 25.42 -5.28 -1.23
C ASP A 190 24.93 -4.13 -0.35
N TYR A 191 23.83 -4.36 0.37
CA TYR A 191 23.14 -3.32 1.17
C TYR A 191 24.02 -2.79 2.31
N ASP A 192 24.88 -3.63 2.88
CA ASP A 192 25.78 -3.30 3.99
C ASP A 192 26.96 -2.40 3.58
N LYS A 193 27.20 -2.25 2.26
CA LYS A 193 28.21 -1.35 1.67
C LYS A 193 27.59 -0.04 1.15
N THR A 194 26.28 0.13 1.31
CA THR A 194 25.55 1.29 0.80
C THR A 194 25.36 2.31 1.93
N ASP A 195 25.56 3.58 1.63
CA ASP A 195 25.36 4.69 2.58
C ASP A 195 23.88 5.13 2.59
N PHE A 196 23.23 4.98 3.73
CA PHE A 196 21.85 5.41 3.98
C PHE A 196 21.74 6.58 4.97
N THR A 197 22.83 7.26 5.29
CA THR A 197 22.85 8.37 6.26
C THR A 197 22.17 9.64 5.72
N GLY A 198 22.07 9.77 4.41
CA GLY A 198 21.36 10.84 3.71
C GLY A 198 19.84 10.68 3.66
N SER A 199 19.16 11.61 2.96
CA SER A 199 17.73 11.49 2.63
C SER A 199 17.52 10.31 1.69
N CYS A 200 16.70 9.33 2.06
CA CYS A 200 16.53 8.11 1.27
C CYS A 200 15.08 7.63 1.19
N ALA A 201 14.76 7.01 0.07
CA ALA A 201 13.54 6.22 -0.12
C ALA A 201 13.91 4.81 -0.56
N LEU A 202 13.40 3.80 0.15
CA LEU A 202 13.56 2.39 -0.20
C LEU A 202 12.37 1.94 -1.04
N VAL A 203 12.63 1.42 -2.24
CA VAL A 203 11.59 0.82 -3.10
C VAL A 203 11.57 -0.68 -2.88
N ILE A 204 10.43 -1.19 -2.42
CA ILE A 204 10.18 -2.60 -2.17
C ILE A 204 9.23 -3.12 -3.25
N GLY A 205 9.68 -4.11 -3.99
CA GLY A 205 8.90 -4.75 -5.05
C GLY A 205 8.10 -5.96 -4.59
N SER A 206 7.24 -6.48 -5.48
CA SER A 206 6.43 -7.68 -5.24
C SER A 206 7.29 -8.95 -5.15
N GLU A 207 6.75 -10.00 -4.48
CA GLU A 207 7.48 -11.27 -4.23
C GLU A 207 7.87 -12.03 -5.51
N GLY A 208 7.07 -11.96 -6.55
CA GLY A 208 7.33 -12.75 -7.78
C GLY A 208 8.12 -11.99 -8.83
N PHE A 209 7.86 -10.70 -8.97
CA PHE A 209 8.38 -9.88 -10.08
C PHE A 209 9.38 -8.82 -9.63
N GLY A 210 9.53 -8.62 -8.31
CA GLY A 210 10.38 -7.54 -7.77
C GLY A 210 9.82 -6.16 -8.11
N ILE A 211 10.70 -5.22 -8.33
CA ILE A 211 10.38 -3.84 -8.73
C ILE A 211 10.11 -3.80 -10.25
N SER A 212 9.05 -3.12 -10.67
CA SER A 212 8.70 -2.95 -12.08
C SER A 212 9.84 -2.26 -12.87
N ARG A 213 10.02 -2.63 -14.14
CA ARG A 213 11.11 -2.11 -14.99
C ARG A 213 11.14 -0.58 -15.10
N LEU A 214 9.96 0.05 -15.09
CA LEU A 214 9.86 1.50 -15.12
C LEU A 214 10.43 2.12 -13.84
N ILE A 215 10.08 1.54 -12.69
CA ILE A 215 10.53 2.03 -11.38
C ILE A 215 12.02 1.73 -11.18
N GLN A 216 12.52 0.57 -11.61
CA GLN A 216 13.96 0.27 -11.59
C GLN A 216 14.79 1.35 -12.29
N LYS A 217 14.34 1.81 -13.48
CA LYS A 217 15.02 2.88 -14.24
C LYS A 217 14.99 4.25 -13.53
N LYS A 218 14.10 4.43 -12.57
CA LYS A 218 13.99 5.66 -11.78
C LYS A 218 14.81 5.62 -10.50
N CYS A 219 15.24 4.44 -10.05
CA CYS A 219 16.11 4.31 -8.89
C CYS A 219 17.51 4.86 -9.19
N ASP A 220 18.12 5.50 -8.21
CA ASP A 220 19.50 5.98 -8.28
C ASP A 220 20.48 4.85 -8.01
N PHE A 221 20.10 3.95 -7.12
CA PHE A 221 20.89 2.79 -6.72
C PHE A 221 20.01 1.55 -6.68
N MET A 222 20.62 0.40 -7.05
CA MET A 222 20.02 -0.91 -6.83
C MET A 222 20.80 -1.63 -5.74
N ILE A 223 20.11 -2.16 -4.74
CA ILE A 223 20.68 -2.80 -3.56
C ILE A 223 20.11 -4.21 -3.38
N LYS A 224 20.89 -5.10 -2.82
CA LYS A 224 20.51 -6.50 -2.58
C LYS A 224 20.83 -6.97 -1.17
N LEU A 225 20.09 -8.00 -0.77
CA LEU A 225 20.46 -8.87 0.35
C LEU A 225 21.24 -10.08 -0.18
N PRO A 226 22.33 -10.50 0.45
CA PRO A 226 23.05 -11.71 0.04
C PRO A 226 22.20 -12.95 0.31
N MET A 227 22.05 -13.80 -0.71
CA MET A 227 21.35 -15.10 -0.60
C MET A 227 22.38 -16.23 -0.69
N LEU A 228 22.61 -16.92 0.43
CA LEU A 228 23.60 -18.00 0.51
C LEU A 228 22.99 -19.40 0.30
N GLY A 229 21.65 -19.47 0.23
CA GLY A 229 20.92 -20.71 0.06
C GLY A 229 20.55 -21.01 -1.39
N LYS A 230 19.69 -22.03 -1.58
CA LYS A 230 19.12 -22.38 -2.88
C LYS A 230 17.95 -21.49 -3.29
N ILE A 231 17.31 -20.84 -2.33
CA ILE A 231 16.21 -19.89 -2.56
C ILE A 231 16.82 -18.52 -2.80
N ASN A 232 16.38 -17.85 -3.85
CA ASN A 232 16.97 -16.61 -4.36
C ASN A 232 16.24 -15.33 -3.96
N SER A 233 15.23 -15.45 -3.10
CA SER A 233 14.43 -14.30 -2.63
C SER A 233 13.89 -14.53 -1.22
N LEU A 234 13.56 -13.46 -0.52
CA LEU A 234 12.80 -13.44 0.73
C LEU A 234 11.38 -12.95 0.47
N ASN A 235 10.49 -13.21 1.42
CA ASN A 235 9.21 -12.52 1.48
C ASN A 235 9.44 -11.00 1.47
N ALA A 236 8.58 -10.24 0.75
CA ALA A 236 8.76 -8.81 0.54
C ALA A 236 8.82 -8.01 1.85
N SER A 237 7.98 -8.35 2.83
CA SER A 237 7.98 -7.66 4.12
C SER A 237 9.20 -7.98 4.97
N VAL A 238 9.74 -9.19 4.86
CA VAL A 238 10.99 -9.60 5.53
C VAL A 238 12.18 -8.84 4.95
N ALA A 239 12.31 -8.82 3.61
CA ALA A 239 13.35 -8.07 2.94
C ALA A 239 13.29 -6.57 3.29
N ALA A 240 12.08 -5.98 3.24
CA ALA A 240 11.85 -4.59 3.64
C ALA A 240 12.31 -4.32 5.07
N GLY A 241 12.03 -5.24 5.99
CA GLY A 241 12.45 -5.13 7.39
C GLY A 241 13.97 -5.06 7.56
N ILE A 242 14.71 -5.91 6.86
CA ILE A 242 16.18 -5.93 6.93
C ILE A 242 16.75 -4.59 6.41
N PHE A 243 16.28 -4.11 5.25
CA PHE A 243 16.74 -2.83 4.71
C PHE A 243 16.38 -1.64 5.62
N MET A 244 15.15 -1.60 6.16
CA MET A 244 14.72 -0.53 7.07
C MET A 244 15.57 -0.47 8.33
N TYR A 245 15.91 -1.62 8.92
CA TYR A 245 16.75 -1.67 10.11
C TYR A 245 18.22 -1.38 9.82
N GLU A 246 18.69 -1.61 8.60
CA GLU A 246 20.03 -1.14 8.20
C GLU A 246 20.09 0.38 8.11
N VAL A 247 19.06 1.03 7.53
CA VAL A 247 18.95 2.51 7.57
C VAL A 247 18.97 3.02 9.02
N LEU A 248 18.16 2.42 9.89
CA LEU A 248 18.11 2.78 11.30
C LEU A 248 19.49 2.58 11.97
N ARG A 249 20.16 1.44 11.74
CA ARG A 249 21.48 1.14 12.28
C ARG A 249 22.51 2.23 11.93
N GLN A 250 22.59 2.60 10.65
CA GLN A 250 23.52 3.62 10.19
C GLN A 250 23.23 4.99 10.80
N ARG A 251 21.94 5.40 10.83
CA ARG A 251 21.55 6.72 11.35
C ARG A 251 21.67 6.85 12.87
N ARG A 252 21.63 5.72 13.61
CA ARG A 252 21.89 5.73 15.06
C ARG A 252 23.38 5.83 15.43
N SER A 253 24.25 5.63 14.45
CA SER A 253 25.71 5.69 14.65
C SER A 253 26.31 7.07 14.33
N LEU A 254 25.44 8.03 13.96
CA LEU A 254 25.77 9.44 13.76
C LEU A 254 25.53 10.24 15.06
#